data_f4cf22efc023ea157efe6167c9827d9d
#
_entry.id   f4cf22efc023ea157efe6167c9827d9d
#
_cell.length_a   1.000
_cell.length_b   1.000
_cell.length_c   1.000
_cell.angle_alpha   90.00
_cell.angle_beta   90.00
_cell.angle_gamma   90.00
#
_symmetry.space_group_name_H-M   'P 1'
#
loop_
_entity.id
_entity.type
_entity.pdbx_description
1 polymer ?
#
loop_
_entity_poly.entity_id
_entity_poly.type
_entity_poly.pdbx_seq_one_letter_code
_entity_poly.pdbx_strand_id
1 'polypeptide(L)'
;MTRTGFKVAKKNEYIIVTLHRIGSYIIKNQPIITLYSKTEFTEESVINFEDHMILGNSRTTQRDAEHSIHQMVEIACRALSPGINDPFTAISCIDNLTSTLCYLTEVKFPSKYKFDEEDQLRYVHRSLTYQGALDAAFLQIRQFSKGSPSVVIRLMEAMITIYNYTHHNIHKEAVREHAEMIMKVAENSFEESHDLEDIRKRSEAILGSN
;
A
#
# COMPACT_ATOMS: atom_id res chain seq x y z
N MET A 1 -9.13 -14.05 7.61
CA MET A 1 -9.55 -15.40 7.95
C MET A 1 -9.23 -15.69 9.42
N THR A 2 -10.13 -16.35 10.15
CA THR A 2 -9.94 -16.70 11.56
C THR A 2 -8.98 -17.89 11.72
N ARG A 3 -8.44 -18.09 12.96
CA ARG A 3 -7.65 -19.30 13.29
C ARG A 3 -8.42 -20.58 13.00
N THR A 4 -9.73 -20.55 13.10
CA THR A 4 -10.62 -21.70 12.86
C THR A 4 -10.66 -22.10 11.39
N GLY A 5 -10.76 -21.16 10.46
CA GLY A 5 -10.74 -21.47 9.02
C GLY A 5 -9.45 -22.13 8.55
N PHE A 6 -8.29 -21.76 9.16
CA PHE A 6 -7.02 -22.44 8.89
C PHE A 6 -7.02 -23.91 9.38
N LYS A 7 -7.62 -24.16 10.56
CA LYS A 7 -7.77 -25.53 11.09
C LYS A 7 -8.66 -26.40 10.20
N VAL A 8 -9.74 -25.82 9.64
CA VAL A 8 -10.62 -26.54 8.69
C VAL A 8 -9.86 -26.89 7.42
N ALA A 9 -9.06 -25.96 6.89
CA ALA A 9 -8.22 -26.21 5.71
C ALA A 9 -7.21 -27.35 5.96
N LYS A 10 -6.55 -27.35 7.14
CA LYS A 10 -5.63 -28.43 7.52
C LYS A 10 -6.34 -29.78 7.62
N LYS A 11 -7.48 -29.84 8.34
CA LYS A 11 -8.24 -31.08 8.57
C LYS A 11 -8.70 -31.75 7.27
N ASN A 12 -9.08 -30.95 6.27
CA ASN A 12 -9.65 -31.44 5.01
C ASN A 12 -8.65 -31.40 3.84
N GLU A 13 -7.38 -31.11 4.10
CA GLU A 13 -6.30 -30.97 3.09
C GLU A 13 -6.58 -29.92 2.00
N TYR A 14 -7.34 -28.86 2.33
CA TYR A 14 -7.67 -27.80 1.40
C TYR A 14 -6.55 -26.78 1.30
N ILE A 15 -6.43 -26.14 0.10
CA ILE A 15 -5.71 -24.89 -0.10
C ILE A 15 -6.75 -23.79 -0.32
N ILE A 16 -6.74 -22.77 0.52
CA ILE A 16 -7.63 -21.62 0.43
C ILE A 16 -6.87 -20.47 -0.23
N VAL A 17 -7.43 -19.93 -1.30
CA VAL A 17 -6.92 -18.73 -1.97
C VAL A 17 -7.92 -17.61 -1.82
N THR A 18 -7.56 -16.52 -1.11
CA THR A 18 -8.41 -15.33 -1.05
C THR A 18 -8.22 -14.48 -2.31
N LEU A 19 -9.33 -14.11 -2.94
CA LEU A 19 -9.34 -13.32 -4.17
C LEU A 19 -9.21 -11.81 -3.90
N HIS A 20 -9.61 -11.39 -2.71
CA HIS A 20 -9.64 -9.99 -2.29
C HIS A 20 -8.77 -9.75 -1.05
N ARG A 21 -8.29 -8.52 -0.90
CA ARG A 21 -7.57 -8.07 0.31
C ARG A 21 -8.58 -7.75 1.42
N ILE A 22 -8.09 -7.73 2.67
CA ILE A 22 -8.87 -7.19 3.80
C ILE A 22 -9.21 -5.73 3.46
N GLY A 23 -10.45 -5.33 3.73
CA GLY A 23 -10.95 -3.98 3.44
C GLY A 23 -11.40 -3.75 1.99
N SER A 24 -11.32 -4.75 1.09
CA SER A 24 -11.89 -4.64 -0.25
C SER A 24 -13.40 -4.55 -0.22
N TYR A 25 -13.96 -3.70 -1.08
CA TYR A 25 -15.39 -3.66 -1.32
C TYR A 25 -15.84 -4.90 -2.09
N ILE A 26 -16.86 -5.57 -1.59
CA ILE A 26 -17.39 -6.83 -2.13
C ILE A 26 -18.88 -6.63 -2.43
N ILE A 27 -19.31 -7.07 -3.59
CA ILE A 27 -20.73 -7.06 -3.97
C ILE A 27 -21.33 -8.46 -3.78
N LYS A 28 -22.65 -8.52 -3.66
CA LYS A 28 -23.40 -9.77 -3.56
C LYS A 28 -23.07 -10.68 -4.76
N ASN A 29 -22.89 -11.98 -4.52
CA ASN A 29 -22.53 -13.02 -5.49
C ASN A 29 -21.11 -12.89 -6.09
N GLN A 30 -20.26 -11.99 -5.59
CA GLN A 30 -18.87 -11.95 -6.02
C GLN A 30 -18.08 -13.09 -5.33
N PRO A 31 -17.27 -13.86 -6.08
CA PRO A 31 -16.42 -14.87 -5.45
C PRO A 31 -15.36 -14.20 -4.56
N ILE A 32 -15.21 -14.68 -3.34
CA ILE A 32 -14.32 -14.12 -2.32
C ILE A 32 -13.10 -15.01 -2.11
N ILE A 33 -13.30 -16.31 -2.20
CA ILE A 33 -12.26 -17.32 -2.06
C ILE A 33 -12.35 -18.36 -3.16
N THR A 34 -11.23 -19.01 -3.43
CA THR A 34 -11.17 -20.25 -4.21
C THR A 34 -10.62 -21.35 -3.30
N LEU A 35 -11.27 -22.50 -3.29
CA LEU A 35 -10.81 -23.68 -2.60
C LEU A 35 -10.25 -24.68 -3.60
N TYR A 36 -9.10 -25.26 -3.27
CA TYR A 36 -8.50 -26.36 -4.01
C TYR A 36 -8.44 -27.58 -3.10
N SER A 37 -8.83 -28.73 -3.63
CA SER A 37 -8.80 -30.02 -2.95
C SER A 37 -8.33 -31.11 -3.89
N LYS A 38 -7.74 -32.17 -3.33
CA LYS A 38 -7.44 -33.42 -4.04
C LYS A 38 -8.66 -34.35 -4.12
N THR A 39 -9.64 -34.14 -3.25
CA THR A 39 -10.90 -34.89 -3.16
C THR A 39 -12.08 -34.03 -3.58
N GLU A 40 -13.19 -34.65 -3.92
CA GLU A 40 -14.44 -33.94 -4.23
C GLU A 40 -14.95 -33.16 -3.02
N PHE A 41 -15.53 -31.99 -3.29
CA PHE A 41 -16.15 -31.15 -2.26
C PHE A 41 -17.50 -31.67 -1.89
N THR A 42 -17.82 -31.67 -0.59
CA THR A 42 -19.19 -31.89 -0.09
C THR A 42 -19.84 -30.53 0.19
N GLU A 43 -21.17 -30.43 0.10
CA GLU A 43 -21.91 -29.20 0.43
C GLU A 43 -21.58 -28.72 1.86
N GLU A 44 -21.47 -29.62 2.81
CA GLU A 44 -21.13 -29.33 4.20
C GLU A 44 -19.75 -28.70 4.35
N SER A 45 -18.79 -29.08 3.50
CA SER A 45 -17.44 -28.51 3.52
C SER A 45 -17.39 -27.04 3.02
N VAL A 46 -18.33 -26.64 2.17
CA VAL A 46 -18.42 -25.26 1.63
C VAL A 46 -19.08 -24.34 2.65
N ILE A 47 -20.18 -24.73 3.27
CA ILE A 47 -20.94 -23.95 4.26
C ILE A 47 -20.06 -23.57 5.45
N ASN A 48 -19.20 -24.47 5.91
CA ASN A 48 -18.28 -24.21 7.04
C ASN A 48 -17.26 -23.08 6.81
N PHE A 49 -17.04 -22.61 5.57
CA PHE A 49 -16.11 -21.51 5.30
C PHE A 49 -16.76 -20.14 5.40
N GLU A 50 -18.05 -20.01 5.15
CA GLU A 50 -18.77 -18.72 5.24
C GLU A 50 -18.73 -18.17 6.66
N ASP A 51 -18.89 -19.02 7.68
CA ASP A 51 -18.84 -18.66 9.10
C ASP A 51 -17.47 -18.13 9.57
N HIS A 52 -16.42 -18.31 8.76
CA HIS A 52 -15.05 -17.87 9.08
C HIS A 52 -14.65 -16.58 8.41
N MET A 53 -15.57 -15.96 7.66
CA MET A 53 -15.38 -14.67 7.00
C MET A 53 -16.16 -13.59 7.74
N ILE A 54 -15.51 -12.48 8.00
CA ILE A 54 -16.16 -11.32 8.61
C ILE A 54 -16.44 -10.31 7.49
N LEU A 55 -17.72 -10.17 7.17
CA LEU A 55 -18.22 -9.11 6.29
C LEU A 55 -18.75 -7.98 7.17
N GLY A 56 -18.42 -6.74 6.81
CA GLY A 56 -18.85 -5.55 7.55
C GLY A 56 -19.12 -4.40 6.60
N ASN A 57 -19.85 -3.41 7.07
CA ASN A 57 -20.24 -2.22 6.30
C ASN A 57 -19.18 -1.10 6.32
N SER A 58 -18.11 -1.27 7.11
CA SER A 58 -17.04 -0.28 7.24
C SER A 58 -15.66 -0.93 7.39
N ARG A 59 -14.63 -0.24 6.90
CA ARG A 59 -13.22 -0.60 7.16
C ARG A 59 -12.86 -0.19 8.60
N THR A 60 -11.96 -0.95 9.22
CA THR A 60 -11.47 -0.64 10.56
C THR A 60 -9.95 -0.53 10.54
N THR A 61 -9.41 0.53 11.15
CA THR A 61 -7.95 0.79 11.23
C THR A 61 -7.18 -0.29 11.97
N GLN A 62 -7.81 -0.97 12.93
CA GLN A 62 -7.17 -2.01 13.73
C GLN A 62 -6.72 -3.24 12.94
N ARG A 63 -7.30 -3.50 11.76
CA ARG A 63 -6.99 -4.67 10.94
C ARG A 63 -6.51 -4.34 9.53
N ASP A 64 -6.48 -3.05 9.19
CA ASP A 64 -6.18 -2.56 7.86
C ASP A 64 -5.25 -1.34 7.96
N ALA A 65 -3.94 -1.59 7.97
CA ALA A 65 -2.92 -0.54 7.99
C ALA A 65 -3.01 0.39 6.75
N GLU A 66 -3.40 -0.15 5.60
CA GLU A 66 -3.61 0.63 4.37
C GLU A 66 -4.76 1.63 4.52
N HIS A 67 -5.77 1.31 5.33
CA HIS A 67 -6.85 2.26 5.61
C HIS A 67 -6.36 3.51 6.35
N SER A 68 -5.45 3.36 7.32
CA SER A 68 -4.86 4.51 8.02
C SER A 68 -4.03 5.40 7.09
N ILE A 69 -3.27 4.79 6.16
CA ILE A 69 -2.57 5.51 5.11
C ILE A 69 -3.56 6.29 4.24
N HIS A 70 -4.65 5.64 3.78
CA HIS A 70 -5.66 6.29 2.94
C HIS A 70 -6.35 7.46 3.65
N GLN A 71 -6.62 7.37 4.95
CA GLN A 71 -7.17 8.51 5.70
C GLN A 71 -6.26 9.73 5.68
N MET A 72 -4.94 9.53 5.86
CA MET A 72 -3.95 10.61 5.78
C MET A 72 -3.87 11.20 4.36
N VAL A 73 -3.89 10.33 3.33
CA VAL A 73 -3.92 10.73 1.92
C VAL A 73 -5.17 11.52 1.58
N GLU A 74 -6.33 11.14 2.09
CA GLU A 74 -7.59 11.88 1.89
C GLU A 74 -7.48 13.29 2.46
N ILE A 75 -6.89 13.48 3.64
CA ILE A 75 -6.66 14.80 4.23
C ILE A 75 -5.73 15.62 3.33
N ALA A 76 -4.61 15.06 2.88
CA ALA A 76 -3.67 15.74 2.00
C ALA A 76 -4.31 16.15 0.66
N CYS A 77 -5.04 15.24 0.00
CA CYS A 77 -5.71 15.52 -1.26
C CYS A 77 -6.83 16.58 -1.11
N ARG A 78 -7.55 16.55 0.01
CA ARG A 78 -8.55 17.58 0.34
C ARG A 78 -7.90 18.94 0.54
N ALA A 79 -6.77 18.99 1.25
CA ALA A 79 -5.99 20.21 1.45
C ALA A 79 -5.50 20.82 0.12
N LEU A 80 -5.12 19.97 -0.84
CA LEU A 80 -4.66 20.38 -2.18
C LEU A 80 -5.79 20.65 -3.17
N SER A 81 -7.06 20.50 -2.77
CA SER A 81 -8.18 20.80 -3.65
C SER A 81 -8.24 22.30 -3.97
N PRO A 82 -8.68 22.70 -5.19
CA PRO A 82 -8.70 24.11 -5.60
C PRO A 82 -9.49 25.04 -4.66
N GLY A 83 -10.49 24.50 -3.94
CA GLY A 83 -11.31 25.27 -3.02
C GLY A 83 -10.68 25.50 -1.65
N ILE A 84 -9.68 24.72 -1.24
CA ILE A 84 -8.99 24.84 0.06
C ILE A 84 -7.59 25.40 -0.15
N ASN A 85 -6.80 24.79 -1.04
CA ASN A 85 -5.45 25.21 -1.42
C ASN A 85 -4.52 25.47 -0.22
N ASP A 86 -4.41 24.46 0.68
CA ASP A 86 -3.56 24.51 1.88
C ASP A 86 -2.37 23.52 1.72
N PRO A 87 -1.26 23.99 1.10
CA PRO A 87 -0.07 23.13 0.92
C PRO A 87 0.60 22.74 2.23
N PHE A 88 0.49 23.53 3.31
CA PHE A 88 1.11 23.22 4.59
C PHE A 88 0.48 22.00 5.27
N THR A 89 -0.83 21.89 5.23
CA THR A 89 -1.52 20.66 5.70
C THR A 89 -1.11 19.44 4.86
N ALA A 90 -1.00 19.57 3.54
CA ALA A 90 -0.53 18.48 2.69
C ALA A 90 0.91 18.07 3.02
N ILE A 91 1.82 19.03 3.23
CA ILE A 91 3.20 18.80 3.65
C ILE A 91 3.25 18.05 4.99
N SER A 92 2.45 18.46 5.97
CA SER A 92 2.37 17.78 7.26
C SER A 92 1.90 16.33 7.13
N CYS A 93 0.96 16.05 6.22
CA CYS A 93 0.53 14.68 5.91
C CYS A 93 1.67 13.88 5.25
N ILE A 94 2.42 14.46 4.31
CA ILE A 94 3.58 13.82 3.66
C ILE A 94 4.63 13.46 4.70
N ASP A 95 4.90 14.32 5.68
CA ASP A 95 5.88 14.07 6.75
C ASP A 95 5.48 12.89 7.62
N ASN A 96 4.23 12.82 8.01
CA ASN A 96 3.69 11.70 8.78
C ASN A 96 3.72 10.38 7.99
N LEU A 97 3.37 10.43 6.71
CA LEU A 97 3.46 9.27 5.81
C LEU A 97 4.91 8.84 5.62
N THR A 98 5.85 9.77 5.45
CA THR A 98 7.29 9.50 5.34
C THR A 98 7.80 8.75 6.57
N SER A 99 7.49 9.25 7.77
CA SER A 99 7.83 8.58 9.03
C SER A 99 7.25 7.18 9.11
N THR A 100 6.00 7.01 8.72
CA THR A 100 5.33 5.71 8.66
C THR A 100 6.04 4.76 7.69
N LEU A 101 6.38 5.22 6.49
CA LEU A 101 7.06 4.40 5.48
C LEU A 101 8.49 4.04 5.90
N CYS A 102 9.23 4.95 6.57
CA CYS A 102 10.52 4.62 7.18
C CYS A 102 10.36 3.47 8.20
N TYR A 103 9.41 3.57 9.12
CA TYR A 103 9.13 2.48 10.06
C TYR A 103 8.80 1.17 9.36
N LEU A 104 7.98 1.20 8.30
CA LEU A 104 7.59 0.01 7.55
C LEU A 104 8.76 -0.65 6.79
N THR A 105 9.88 0.03 6.55
CA THR A 105 11.06 -0.61 5.95
C THR A 105 11.67 -1.68 6.87
N GLU A 106 11.52 -1.53 8.19
CA GLU A 106 12.04 -2.46 9.20
C GLU A 106 11.05 -3.56 9.55
N VAL A 107 9.78 -3.42 9.14
CA VAL A 107 8.73 -4.38 9.45
C VAL A 107 8.75 -5.53 8.46
N LYS A 108 8.78 -6.76 8.98
CA LYS A 108 8.60 -7.94 8.14
C LYS A 108 7.14 -8.07 7.70
N PHE A 109 6.88 -7.82 6.43
CA PHE A 109 5.56 -8.02 5.85
C PHE A 109 5.15 -9.50 5.90
N PRO A 110 3.88 -9.80 6.21
CA PRO A 110 3.40 -11.17 6.25
C PRO A 110 3.55 -11.85 4.87
N SER A 111 4.07 -13.08 4.87
CA SER A 111 4.09 -13.88 3.66
C SER A 111 2.67 -14.09 3.13
N LYS A 112 2.51 -13.98 1.80
CA LYS A 112 1.25 -14.32 1.13
C LYS A 112 0.90 -15.81 1.25
N TYR A 113 1.87 -16.65 1.58
CA TYR A 113 1.72 -18.08 1.74
C TYR A 113 1.75 -18.45 3.22
N LYS A 114 0.83 -19.31 3.65
CA LYS A 114 0.86 -19.91 4.99
C LYS A 114 0.84 -21.43 4.86
N PHE A 115 1.79 -22.02 5.52
CA PHE A 115 2.00 -23.46 5.58
C PHE A 115 1.54 -23.98 6.94
N ASP A 116 1.19 -25.26 7.00
CA ASP A 116 0.94 -25.96 8.27
C ASP A 116 2.25 -26.48 8.90
N GLU A 117 2.14 -27.20 10.00
CA GLU A 117 3.31 -27.75 10.72
C GLU A 117 4.03 -28.87 9.94
N GLU A 118 3.41 -29.40 8.89
CA GLU A 118 3.95 -30.41 7.97
C GLU A 118 4.48 -29.78 6.67
N ASP A 119 4.69 -28.44 6.70
CA ASP A 119 5.17 -27.63 5.56
C ASP A 119 4.28 -27.75 4.29
N GLN A 120 2.98 -28.03 4.49
CA GLN A 120 2.01 -28.05 3.41
C GLN A 120 1.34 -26.69 3.25
N LEU A 121 1.29 -26.17 2.02
CA LEU A 121 0.59 -24.90 1.72
C LEU A 121 -0.91 -25.06 2.01
N ARG A 122 -1.48 -24.21 2.87
CA ARG A 122 -2.90 -24.23 3.25
C ARG A 122 -3.63 -22.94 2.93
N TYR A 123 -2.91 -21.82 2.84
CA TYR A 123 -3.57 -20.56 2.63
C TYR A 123 -2.72 -19.60 1.80
N VAL A 124 -3.33 -19.03 0.77
CA VAL A 124 -2.75 -17.98 -0.06
C VAL A 124 -3.62 -16.74 0.07
N HIS A 125 -3.01 -15.64 0.48
CA HIS A 125 -3.75 -14.39 0.63
C HIS A 125 -3.01 -13.21 0.02
N ARG A 126 -3.75 -12.19 -0.36
CA ARG A 126 -3.19 -10.91 -0.79
C ARG A 126 -2.88 -10.08 0.46
N SER A 127 -1.61 -9.92 0.79
CA SER A 127 -1.15 -9.04 1.85
C SER A 127 -0.72 -7.69 1.29
N LEU A 128 -0.70 -6.67 2.15
CA LEU A 128 0.00 -5.43 1.86
C LEU A 128 1.48 -5.73 1.67
N THR A 129 2.09 -5.11 0.68
CA THR A 129 3.54 -5.13 0.43
C THR A 129 4.10 -3.74 0.70
N TYR A 130 5.42 -3.61 0.85
CA TYR A 130 6.06 -2.31 0.99
C TYR A 130 5.75 -1.39 -0.20
N GLN A 131 5.90 -1.89 -1.43
CA GLN A 131 5.52 -1.18 -2.66
C GLN A 131 4.05 -0.71 -2.59
N GLY A 132 3.13 -1.60 -2.22
CA GLY A 132 1.71 -1.24 -2.12
C GLY A 132 1.43 -0.18 -1.04
N ALA A 133 2.20 -0.14 0.06
CA ALA A 133 2.11 0.92 1.06
C ALA A 133 2.64 2.26 0.54
N LEU A 134 3.76 2.23 -0.19
CA LEU A 134 4.35 3.41 -0.84
C LEU A 134 3.39 3.99 -1.90
N ASP A 135 2.83 3.12 -2.74
CA ASP A 135 1.81 3.50 -3.74
C ASP A 135 0.59 4.15 -3.10
N ALA A 136 0.05 3.51 -2.06
CA ALA A 136 -1.11 4.02 -1.33
C ALA A 136 -0.84 5.38 -0.69
N ALA A 137 0.38 5.62 -0.20
CA ALA A 137 0.75 6.87 0.46
C ALA A 137 0.94 8.05 -0.51
N PHE A 138 1.59 7.83 -1.66
CA PHE A 138 2.11 8.96 -2.42
C PHE A 138 1.54 9.12 -3.83
N LEU A 139 0.98 8.08 -4.48
CA LEU A 139 0.51 8.21 -5.87
C LEU A 139 -0.57 9.28 -6.01
N GLN A 140 -1.54 9.31 -5.13
CA GLN A 140 -2.66 10.25 -5.22
C GLN A 140 -2.24 11.67 -4.84
N ILE A 141 -1.46 11.83 -3.76
CA ILE A 141 -0.93 13.15 -3.37
C ILE A 141 -0.11 13.75 -4.51
N ARG A 142 0.78 12.95 -5.14
CA ARG A 142 1.55 13.36 -6.32
C ARG A 142 0.66 13.86 -7.46
N GLN A 143 -0.46 13.19 -7.74
CA GLN A 143 -1.38 13.62 -8.80
C GLN A 143 -2.05 14.96 -8.49
N PHE A 144 -2.38 15.20 -7.22
CA PHE A 144 -3.02 16.44 -6.77
C PHE A 144 -2.02 17.59 -6.56
N SER A 145 -0.72 17.33 -6.50
CA SER A 145 0.31 18.35 -6.21
C SER A 145 0.75 19.19 -7.42
N LYS A 146 0.25 18.93 -8.63
CA LYS A 146 0.72 19.53 -9.89
C LYS A 146 0.79 21.07 -9.89
N GLY A 147 -0.05 21.75 -9.16
CA GLY A 147 -0.05 23.22 -9.05
C GLY A 147 0.70 23.77 -7.84
N SER A 148 1.47 22.94 -7.11
CA SER A 148 2.10 23.32 -5.86
C SER A 148 3.57 22.87 -5.80
N PRO A 149 4.54 23.67 -6.31
CA PRO A 149 5.96 23.30 -6.31
C PRO A 149 6.48 22.89 -4.93
N SER A 150 6.10 23.58 -3.87
CA SER A 150 6.51 23.26 -2.50
C SER A 150 6.11 21.85 -2.05
N VAL A 151 4.94 21.38 -2.47
CA VAL A 151 4.46 20.02 -2.17
C VAL A 151 5.19 18.97 -3.01
N VAL A 152 5.46 19.26 -4.29
CA VAL A 152 6.23 18.35 -5.17
C VAL A 152 7.68 18.22 -4.67
N ILE A 153 8.30 19.32 -4.26
CA ILE A 153 9.63 19.32 -3.62
C ILE A 153 9.60 18.49 -2.34
N ARG A 154 8.58 18.67 -1.49
CA ARG A 154 8.45 17.88 -0.26
C ARG A 154 8.26 16.39 -0.52
N LEU A 155 7.54 16.01 -1.57
CA LEU A 155 7.45 14.61 -2.00
C LEU A 155 8.82 14.04 -2.40
N MET A 156 9.66 14.81 -3.11
CA MET A 156 11.03 14.40 -3.43
C MET A 156 11.87 14.22 -2.17
N GLU A 157 11.81 15.16 -1.21
CA GLU A 157 12.48 15.04 0.08
C GLU A 157 12.04 13.81 0.88
N ALA A 158 10.75 13.47 0.81
CA ALA A 158 10.22 12.24 1.38
C ALA A 158 10.87 10.99 0.76
N MET A 159 11.00 10.95 -0.56
CA MET A 159 11.68 9.85 -1.26
C MET A 159 13.15 9.74 -0.84
N ILE A 160 13.88 10.88 -0.77
CA ILE A 160 15.27 10.90 -0.32
C ILE A 160 15.40 10.35 1.10
N THR A 161 14.52 10.79 2.00
CA THR A 161 14.51 10.35 3.40
C THR A 161 14.30 8.84 3.49
N ILE A 162 13.29 8.30 2.81
CA ILE A 162 12.97 6.86 2.82
C ILE A 162 14.11 6.06 2.17
N TYR A 163 14.67 6.53 1.06
CA TYR A 163 15.77 5.88 0.34
C TYR A 163 17.02 5.72 1.21
N ASN A 164 17.37 6.77 1.95
CA ASN A 164 18.51 6.75 2.85
C ASN A 164 18.29 5.91 4.10
N TYR A 165 17.02 5.80 4.54
CA TYR A 165 16.66 5.04 5.73
C TYR A 165 16.60 3.54 5.47
N THR A 166 16.15 3.10 4.29
CA THR A 166 16.00 1.68 3.99
C THR A 166 17.31 0.99 3.59
N HIS A 167 17.51 -0.24 4.10
CA HIS A 167 18.65 -1.09 3.75
C HIS A 167 18.32 -2.14 2.68
N HIS A 168 17.06 -2.30 2.30
CA HIS A 168 16.60 -3.31 1.35
C HIS A 168 16.59 -2.77 -0.09
N ASN A 169 17.33 -3.41 -1.00
CA ASN A 169 17.42 -2.98 -2.40
C ASN A 169 16.06 -2.93 -3.10
N ILE A 170 15.16 -3.89 -2.79
CA ILE A 170 13.80 -3.90 -3.37
C ILE A 170 12.98 -2.69 -2.92
N HIS A 171 13.19 -2.19 -1.70
CA HIS A 171 12.52 -0.97 -1.23
C HIS A 171 13.15 0.27 -1.88
N LYS A 172 14.48 0.29 -2.06
CA LYS A 172 15.17 1.38 -2.76
C LYS A 172 14.70 1.53 -4.19
N GLU A 173 14.50 0.42 -4.90
CA GLU A 173 13.98 0.46 -6.26
C GLU A 173 12.57 1.03 -6.34
N ALA A 174 11.69 0.59 -5.43
CA ALA A 174 10.35 1.14 -5.33
C ALA A 174 10.34 2.66 -5.08
N VAL A 175 11.23 3.14 -4.20
CA VAL A 175 11.37 4.58 -3.91
C VAL A 175 11.92 5.33 -5.12
N ARG A 176 12.86 4.74 -5.87
CA ARG A 176 13.41 5.34 -7.11
C ARG A 176 12.32 5.52 -8.17
N GLU A 177 11.47 4.53 -8.39
CA GLU A 177 10.33 4.64 -9.30
C GLU A 177 9.40 5.81 -8.92
N HIS A 178 9.13 6.01 -7.63
CA HIS A 178 8.36 7.15 -7.16
C HIS A 178 9.07 8.49 -7.37
N ALA A 179 10.39 8.56 -7.14
CA ALA A 179 11.18 9.76 -7.39
C ALA A 179 11.16 10.15 -8.87
N GLU A 180 11.26 9.18 -9.80
CA GLU A 180 11.12 9.42 -11.24
C GLU A 180 9.73 9.97 -11.61
N MET A 181 8.66 9.40 -11.01
CA MET A 181 7.30 9.90 -11.23
C MET A 181 7.12 11.33 -10.70
N ILE A 182 7.77 11.68 -9.59
CA ILE A 182 7.73 13.03 -9.01
C ILE A 182 8.50 14.00 -9.92
N MET A 183 9.68 13.62 -10.44
CA MET A 183 10.43 14.45 -11.40
C MET A 183 9.59 14.74 -12.63
N LYS A 184 8.91 13.76 -13.22
CA LYS A 184 8.01 13.98 -14.35
C LYS A 184 6.88 14.97 -14.05
N VAL A 185 6.36 14.99 -12.81
CA VAL A 185 5.39 16.02 -12.40
C VAL A 185 6.03 17.39 -12.39
N ALA A 186 7.22 17.55 -11.80
CA ALA A 186 7.92 18.83 -11.77
C ALA A 186 8.19 19.35 -13.18
N GLU A 187 8.76 18.53 -14.07
CA GLU A 187 9.08 18.89 -15.46
C GLU A 187 7.86 19.32 -16.27
N ASN A 188 6.68 18.76 -15.97
CA ASN A 188 5.44 19.06 -16.69
C ASN A 188 4.59 20.19 -16.07
N SER A 189 4.92 20.64 -14.84
CA SER A 189 4.05 21.57 -14.11
C SER A 189 4.76 22.77 -13.48
N PHE A 190 6.10 22.79 -13.41
CA PHE A 190 6.82 23.94 -12.89
C PHE A 190 7.04 24.96 -13.99
N GLU A 191 6.63 26.20 -13.74
CA GLU A 191 6.82 27.32 -14.65
C GLU A 191 8.16 28.04 -14.39
N GLU A 192 8.57 28.06 -13.10
CA GLU A 192 9.80 28.72 -12.68
C GLU A 192 11.02 27.78 -12.82
N SER A 193 12.02 28.23 -13.58
CA SER A 193 13.25 27.47 -13.81
C SER A 193 14.03 27.19 -12.52
N HIS A 194 13.98 28.10 -11.56
CA HIS A 194 14.64 27.95 -10.26
C HIS A 194 14.06 26.77 -9.45
N ASP A 195 12.73 26.63 -9.41
CA ASP A 195 12.07 25.52 -8.71
C ASP A 195 12.41 24.18 -9.38
N LEU A 196 12.48 24.17 -10.71
CA LEU A 196 12.86 22.97 -11.47
C LEU A 196 14.32 22.58 -11.24
N GLU A 197 15.23 23.57 -11.15
CA GLU A 197 16.63 23.32 -10.85
C GLU A 197 16.81 22.80 -9.41
N ASP A 198 16.09 23.37 -8.43
CA ASP A 198 16.15 22.92 -7.04
C ASP A 198 15.73 21.45 -6.90
N ILE A 199 14.60 21.04 -7.51
CA ILE A 199 14.15 19.64 -7.42
C ILE A 199 15.07 18.68 -8.17
N ARG A 200 15.66 19.09 -9.31
CA ARG A 200 16.65 18.29 -10.03
C ARG A 200 17.88 18.01 -9.18
N LYS A 201 18.44 19.05 -8.58
CA LYS A 201 19.59 18.93 -7.68
C LYS A 201 19.30 17.99 -6.49
N ARG A 202 18.10 18.07 -5.91
CA ARG A 202 17.69 17.14 -4.84
C ARG A 202 17.57 15.70 -5.34
N SER A 203 17.00 15.51 -6.54
CA SER A 203 16.78 14.18 -7.10
C SER A 203 18.06 13.41 -7.40
N GLU A 204 19.19 14.09 -7.60
CA GLU A 204 20.52 13.46 -7.82
C GLU A 204 20.90 12.48 -6.70
N ALA A 205 20.44 12.72 -5.48
CA ALA A 205 20.68 11.82 -4.34
C ALA A 205 20.09 10.40 -4.54
N ILE A 206 19.09 10.26 -5.41
CA ILE A 206 18.43 8.97 -5.68
C ILE A 206 18.62 8.53 -7.13
N LEU A 207 18.48 9.47 -8.09
CA LEU A 207 18.45 9.18 -9.51
C LEU A 207 19.84 9.25 -10.17
N GLY A 208 20.82 9.87 -9.48
CA GLY A 208 22.15 10.16 -10.04
C GLY A 208 22.12 11.42 -10.89
N SER A 209 23.32 11.95 -11.19
CA SER A 209 23.48 13.08 -12.10
C SER A 209 23.27 12.59 -13.53
N ASN A 210 22.31 13.15 -14.25
CA ASN A 210 22.15 12.96 -15.70
C ASN A 210 23.11 13.85 -16.49
#